data_b3b53bf3877e05cfd73d85251b8aa46a
#
_entry.id   b3b53bf3877e05cfd73d85251b8aa46a
#
_cell.length_a   1.000
_cell.length_b   1.000
_cell.length_c   1.000
_cell.angle_alpha   90.00
_cell.angle_beta   90.00
_cell.angle_gamma   90.00
#
_symmetry.space_group_name_H-M   'P 1'
#
loop_
_entity.id
_entity.type
_entity.pdbx_description
1 polymer ?
#
loop_
_entity_poly.entity_id
_entity_poly.type
_entity_poly.pdbx_seq_one_letter_code
_entity_poly.pdbx_strand_id
1 'polypeptide(L)'
;GYWVVPTGQYGTFRCEKGDFSCSWPSMSMFGMKTPAKTYVALVKGLKYYFTARVTARDGVYRQSCVLNEEQCSAPYEDFAIEWRTLTGDAADYSGMARAYRAYQLERGAVKPFKERVKGNDALKYAVAAPEIRIRQAWKPVPSPVPEQVPENEPAIKRVAVTFDRVGDIARELKRQGVGRAELCLVGWNIGGHDGRWPQSFPVEPALGGEAKLRRCIKDTQDCGYLIVPHANFRDAYRIAENWDIEYLIKNDKGEPAQAHSQFWGGGRQFQICPQRAWEFWSSREMPRMAALGFRGMGYFDVVTI
;
A
#
# COMPACT_ATOMS: atom_id res chain seq x y z
N GLY A 1 -18.18 28.97 0.66
CA GLY A 1 -16.83 28.49 0.59
C GLY A 1 -16.71 27.03 1.06
N TYR A 2 -15.55 26.46 0.87
CA TYR A 2 -15.24 25.11 1.33
C TYR A 2 -13.73 24.94 1.59
N TRP A 3 -13.42 24.03 2.46
CA TRP A 3 -12.06 23.58 2.75
C TRP A 3 -11.83 22.22 2.10
N VAL A 4 -10.64 21.99 1.53
CA VAL A 4 -10.26 20.75 0.87
C VAL A 4 -9.03 20.18 1.57
N VAL A 5 -9.14 18.95 2.06
CA VAL A 5 -8.03 18.15 2.58
C VAL A 5 -8.15 16.75 2.03
N PRO A 6 -7.18 16.24 1.28
CA PRO A 6 -7.20 14.86 0.79
C PRO A 6 -7.00 13.89 1.95
N THR A 7 -8.02 13.09 2.27
CA THR A 7 -7.98 12.10 3.35
C THR A 7 -8.07 10.65 2.86
N GLY A 8 -8.24 10.44 1.54
CA GLY A 8 -8.55 9.11 1.00
C GLY A 8 -10.00 8.66 1.22
N GLN A 9 -10.80 9.45 1.92
CA GLN A 9 -12.21 9.20 2.16
C GLN A 9 -13.07 10.27 1.48
N TYR A 10 -14.27 9.87 1.06
CA TYR A 10 -15.26 10.80 0.53
C TYR A 10 -16.16 11.28 1.66
N GLY A 11 -16.33 12.58 1.76
CA GLY A 11 -17.26 13.16 2.71
C GLY A 11 -17.26 14.68 2.64
N THR A 12 -18.40 15.25 2.91
CA THR A 12 -18.56 16.68 3.15
C THR A 12 -19.16 16.87 4.54
N PHE A 13 -18.63 17.82 5.28
CA PHE A 13 -19.21 18.23 6.54
C PHE A 13 -19.34 19.75 6.57
N ARG A 14 -20.35 20.23 7.31
CA ARG A 14 -20.54 21.65 7.52
C ARG A 14 -19.70 22.12 8.69
N CYS A 15 -18.93 23.18 8.46
CA CYS A 15 -18.08 23.79 9.46
C CYS A 15 -18.51 25.26 9.63
N GLU A 16 -19.45 25.52 10.55
CA GLU A 16 -19.93 26.88 10.85
C GLU A 16 -19.21 27.48 12.05
N LYS A 17 -18.86 26.66 13.03
CA LYS A 17 -18.14 27.04 14.24
C LYS A 17 -17.31 25.88 14.76
N GLY A 18 -16.08 26.12 15.15
CA GLY A 18 -15.19 25.14 15.77
C GLY A 18 -13.83 25.02 15.09
N ASP A 19 -13.06 24.07 15.57
CA ASP A 19 -11.75 23.71 15.07
C ASP A 19 -11.81 22.33 14.42
N PHE A 20 -11.31 22.23 13.18
CA PHE A 20 -11.26 21.01 12.40
C PHE A 20 -9.83 20.77 11.96
N SER A 21 -9.35 19.55 12.09
CA SER A 21 -7.97 19.19 11.73
C SER A 21 -7.90 17.85 11.02
N CYS A 22 -6.86 17.69 10.19
CA CYS A 22 -6.49 16.45 9.56
C CYS A 22 -4.98 16.25 9.70
N SER A 23 -4.56 15.28 10.48
CA SER A 23 -3.15 14.96 10.74
C SER A 23 -2.55 13.96 9.76
N TRP A 24 -3.36 13.35 8.92
CA TRP A 24 -2.94 12.30 7.98
C TRP A 24 -3.52 12.54 6.58
N PRO A 25 -3.14 13.64 5.92
CA PRO A 25 -3.60 13.83 4.55
C PRO A 25 -2.93 12.80 3.63
N SER A 26 -3.71 12.21 2.73
CA SER A 26 -3.20 11.26 1.74
C SER A 26 -2.36 11.92 0.63
N MET A 27 -2.38 13.25 0.56
CA MET A 27 -1.57 14.07 -0.34
C MET A 27 -1.01 15.25 0.44
N SER A 28 0.22 15.67 0.14
CA SER A 28 0.88 16.79 0.81
C SER A 28 0.36 18.15 0.30
N MET A 29 -0.96 18.32 0.39
CA MET A 29 -1.65 19.56 0.01
C MET A 29 -2.94 19.77 0.82
N PHE A 30 -3.38 21.01 0.86
CA PHE A 30 -4.71 21.40 1.32
C PHE A 30 -5.10 22.72 0.66
N GLY A 31 -6.36 23.10 0.69
CA GLY A 31 -6.80 24.32 0.06
C GLY A 31 -8.12 24.85 0.56
N MET A 32 -8.45 26.08 0.21
CA MET A 32 -9.71 26.73 0.58
C MET A 32 -10.25 27.56 -0.57
N LYS A 33 -11.55 27.52 -0.75
CA LYS A 33 -12.32 28.43 -1.56
C LYS A 33 -13.22 29.27 -0.68
N THR A 34 -13.08 30.56 -0.76
CA THR A 34 -13.99 31.56 -0.19
C THR A 34 -14.67 32.36 -1.32
N PRO A 35 -15.68 33.20 -1.05
CA PRO A 35 -16.21 34.11 -2.07
C PRO A 35 -15.18 35.05 -2.65
N ALA A 36 -14.16 35.44 -1.86
CA ALA A 36 -13.15 36.40 -2.26
C ALA A 36 -11.89 35.77 -2.91
N LYS A 37 -11.50 34.57 -2.46
CA LYS A 37 -10.24 33.95 -2.89
C LYS A 37 -10.31 32.44 -2.92
N THR A 38 -9.58 31.84 -3.86
CA THR A 38 -9.29 30.40 -3.89
C THR A 38 -7.80 30.21 -3.85
N TYR A 39 -7.30 29.32 -3.00
CA TYR A 39 -5.88 29.01 -2.93
C TYR A 39 -5.64 27.55 -2.57
N VAL A 40 -4.47 27.07 -2.92
CA VAL A 40 -3.94 25.75 -2.54
C VAL A 40 -2.58 25.91 -1.89
N ALA A 41 -2.35 25.20 -0.82
CA ALA A 41 -1.05 25.03 -0.18
C ALA A 41 -0.43 23.71 -0.62
N LEU A 42 0.80 23.78 -1.11
CA LEU A 42 1.61 22.61 -1.47
C LEU A 42 2.70 22.47 -0.41
N VAL A 43 2.63 21.41 0.39
CA VAL A 43 3.65 21.11 1.39
C VAL A 43 4.80 20.39 0.69
N LYS A 44 5.96 21.05 0.63
CA LYS A 44 7.12 20.63 -0.15
C LYS A 44 8.19 19.93 0.66
N GLY A 45 8.38 20.31 1.92
CA GLY A 45 9.27 19.66 2.87
C GLY A 45 8.50 19.04 4.02
N LEU A 46 8.97 17.95 4.58
CA LEU A 46 8.32 17.17 5.66
C LEU A 46 6.87 16.84 5.32
N LYS A 47 6.62 16.35 4.11
CA LYS A 47 5.32 16.29 3.39
C LYS A 47 4.18 15.61 4.12
N TYR A 48 4.46 14.73 5.06
CA TYR A 48 3.45 13.96 5.79
C TYR A 48 3.51 14.20 7.31
N TYR A 49 4.38 15.11 7.76
CA TYR A 49 4.56 15.45 9.17
C TYR A 49 3.82 16.75 9.53
N PHE A 50 2.64 16.97 8.96
CA PHE A 50 1.86 18.16 9.26
C PHE A 50 0.39 17.83 9.52
N THR A 51 -0.23 18.71 10.29
CA THR A 51 -1.67 18.76 10.48
C THR A 51 -2.23 19.98 9.76
N ALA A 52 -3.13 19.76 8.80
CA ALA A 52 -3.93 20.83 8.23
C ALA A 52 -5.07 21.15 9.20
N ARG A 53 -5.25 22.43 9.55
CA ARG A 53 -6.29 22.90 10.48
C ARG A 53 -7.07 24.05 9.88
N VAL A 54 -8.38 24.07 10.13
CA VAL A 54 -9.22 25.24 9.89
C VAL A 54 -10.00 25.57 11.17
N THR A 55 -9.97 26.83 11.55
CA THR A 55 -10.75 27.38 12.68
C THR A 55 -11.84 28.28 12.13
N ALA A 56 -13.10 28.03 12.52
CA ALA A 56 -14.27 28.84 12.16
C ALA A 56 -14.81 29.52 13.41
N ARG A 57 -14.75 30.85 13.47
CA ARG A 57 -15.28 31.67 14.58
C ARG A 57 -15.84 32.98 14.04
N ASP A 58 -17.08 33.28 14.41
CA ASP A 58 -17.74 34.55 14.08
C ASP A 58 -17.70 34.89 12.58
N GLY A 59 -17.90 33.87 11.73
CA GLY A 59 -17.84 33.99 10.27
C GLY A 59 -16.42 34.13 9.68
N VAL A 60 -15.38 34.10 10.52
CA VAL A 60 -13.99 34.14 10.10
C VAL A 60 -13.41 32.74 10.06
N TYR A 61 -12.84 32.37 8.91
CA TYR A 61 -12.17 31.09 8.70
C TYR A 61 -10.66 31.33 8.62
N ARG A 62 -9.93 30.69 9.52
CA ARG A 62 -8.46 30.71 9.52
C ARG A 62 -7.94 29.33 9.21
N GLN A 63 -7.15 29.21 8.17
CA GLN A 63 -6.45 27.99 7.82
C GLN A 63 -5.00 28.06 8.28
N SER A 64 -4.52 26.98 8.89
CA SER A 64 -3.13 26.84 9.35
C SER A 64 -2.58 25.48 9.01
N CYS A 65 -1.27 25.38 9.01
CA CYS A 65 -0.51 24.16 8.91
C CYS A 65 0.37 24.07 10.16
N VAL A 66 0.24 22.98 10.89
CA VAL A 66 1.00 22.74 12.12
C VAL A 66 1.97 21.60 11.86
N LEU A 67 3.25 21.80 12.11
CA LEU A 67 4.24 20.74 12.04
C LEU A 67 4.05 19.79 13.23
N ASN A 68 4.00 18.49 12.98
CA ASN A 68 3.82 17.45 14.00
C ASN A 68 5.20 17.05 14.57
N GLU A 69 5.72 17.84 15.49
CA GLU A 69 7.04 17.62 16.10
C GLU A 69 7.16 16.28 16.82
N GLU A 70 6.08 15.81 17.44
CA GLU A 70 6.01 14.50 18.12
C GLU A 70 6.29 13.33 17.16
N GLN A 71 6.01 13.53 15.87
CA GLN A 71 6.22 12.50 14.83
C GLN A 71 7.54 12.68 14.07
N CYS A 72 8.20 13.82 14.26
CA CYS A 72 9.43 14.17 13.59
C CYS A 72 10.40 14.80 14.57
N SER A 73 10.93 13.99 15.49
CA SER A 73 11.87 14.43 16.52
C SER A 73 13.20 14.98 15.97
N ALA A 74 13.57 14.55 14.74
CA ALA A 74 14.72 15.03 14.02
C ALA A 74 14.31 15.27 12.55
N PRO A 75 13.93 16.52 12.19
CA PRO A 75 13.61 16.86 10.80
C PRO A 75 14.77 16.51 9.86
N TYR A 76 14.47 15.78 8.79
CA TYR A 76 15.45 15.35 7.79
C TYR A 76 15.57 16.35 6.62
N GLU A 77 14.68 17.33 6.55
CA GLU A 77 14.66 18.42 5.56
C GLU A 77 13.92 19.64 6.14
N ASP A 78 14.06 20.80 5.51
CA ASP A 78 13.35 22.01 5.91
C ASP A 78 11.86 21.89 5.64
N PHE A 79 11.03 22.39 6.58
CA PHE A 79 9.59 22.49 6.37
C PHE A 79 9.28 23.66 5.43
N ALA A 80 8.71 23.36 4.27
CA ALA A 80 8.41 24.35 3.24
C ALA A 80 6.97 24.20 2.73
N ILE A 81 6.27 25.34 2.60
CA ILE A 81 4.92 25.43 2.03
C ILE A 81 4.91 26.48 0.94
N GLU A 82 4.40 26.13 -0.23
CA GLU A 82 4.09 27.05 -1.31
C GLU A 82 2.59 27.33 -1.36
N TRP A 83 2.19 28.58 -1.30
CA TRP A 83 0.81 29.02 -1.44
C TRP A 83 0.56 29.53 -2.86
N ARG A 84 -0.41 28.93 -3.57
CA ARG A 84 -0.82 29.35 -4.91
C ARG A 84 -2.24 29.87 -4.89
N THR A 85 -2.46 31.10 -5.35
CA THR A 85 -3.80 31.63 -5.62
C THR A 85 -4.30 31.11 -6.94
N LEU A 86 -5.57 30.67 -6.96
CA LEU A 86 -6.24 30.18 -8.14
C LEU A 86 -7.34 31.15 -8.57
N THR A 87 -7.43 31.43 -9.87
CA THR A 87 -8.37 32.40 -10.46
C THR A 87 -9.12 31.80 -11.64
N GLY A 88 -10.21 32.45 -12.06
CA GLY A 88 -11.00 32.01 -13.22
C GLY A 88 -11.51 30.57 -13.07
N ASP A 89 -11.45 29.82 -14.13
CA ASP A 89 -11.89 28.39 -14.19
C ASP A 89 -11.03 27.43 -13.35
N ALA A 90 -9.90 27.91 -12.84
CA ALA A 90 -9.08 27.14 -11.90
C ALA A 90 -9.45 27.40 -10.43
N ALA A 91 -10.38 28.29 -10.15
CA ALA A 91 -10.74 28.68 -8.78
C ALA A 91 -11.72 27.71 -8.11
N ASP A 92 -11.37 26.42 -8.12
CA ASP A 92 -12.16 25.33 -7.53
C ASP A 92 -11.27 24.18 -7.02
N TYR A 93 -11.87 23.15 -6.42
CA TYR A 93 -11.15 21.97 -5.94
C TYR A 93 -10.44 21.20 -7.07
N SER A 94 -11.00 21.20 -8.29
CA SER A 94 -10.36 20.58 -9.45
C SER A 94 -9.10 21.34 -9.86
N GLY A 95 -9.13 22.68 -9.77
CA GLY A 95 -7.93 23.52 -9.96
C GLY A 95 -6.86 23.27 -8.91
N MET A 96 -7.25 23.07 -7.64
CA MET A 96 -6.32 22.68 -6.57
C MET A 96 -5.66 21.34 -6.90
N ALA A 97 -6.43 20.34 -7.34
CA ALA A 97 -5.93 19.04 -7.74
C ALA A 97 -4.98 19.15 -8.96
N ARG A 98 -5.32 19.97 -9.96
CA ARG A 98 -4.45 20.24 -11.12
C ARG A 98 -3.14 20.89 -10.70
N ALA A 99 -3.17 21.85 -9.78
CA ALA A 99 -1.97 22.51 -9.26
C ALA A 99 -1.04 21.52 -8.54
N TYR A 100 -1.59 20.63 -7.70
CA TYR A 100 -0.82 19.57 -7.06
C TYR A 100 -0.24 18.58 -8.09
N ARG A 101 -1.03 18.16 -9.07
CA ARG A 101 -0.56 17.29 -10.14
C ARG A 101 0.58 17.95 -10.96
N ALA A 102 0.45 19.22 -11.28
CA ALA A 102 1.50 19.96 -11.99
C ALA A 102 2.81 19.97 -11.19
N TYR A 103 2.74 20.26 -9.88
CA TYR A 103 3.89 20.18 -8.99
C TYR A 103 4.53 18.78 -8.96
N GLN A 104 3.74 17.71 -8.93
CA GLN A 104 4.28 16.34 -8.93
C GLN A 104 4.96 15.97 -10.27
N LEU A 105 4.44 16.46 -11.39
CA LEU A 105 5.04 16.28 -12.71
C LEU A 105 6.35 17.09 -12.82
N GLU A 106 6.34 18.36 -12.40
CA GLU A 106 7.46 19.28 -12.45
C GLU A 106 8.69 18.76 -11.69
N ARG A 107 8.48 18.18 -10.51
CA ARG A 107 9.56 17.57 -9.72
C ARG A 107 9.92 16.13 -10.14
N GLY A 108 9.30 15.60 -11.19
CA GLY A 108 9.58 14.24 -11.69
C GLY A 108 9.06 13.08 -10.82
N ALA A 109 8.25 13.38 -9.78
CA ALA A 109 7.73 12.34 -8.88
C ALA A 109 6.65 11.46 -9.53
N VAL A 110 5.98 11.97 -10.56
CA VAL A 110 4.95 11.27 -11.30
C VAL A 110 5.28 11.27 -12.77
N LYS A 111 5.24 10.08 -13.38
CA LYS A 111 5.32 9.91 -14.83
C LYS A 111 3.94 9.56 -15.36
N PRO A 112 3.41 10.29 -16.35
CA PRO A 112 2.10 9.96 -16.94
C PRO A 112 2.06 8.51 -17.40
N PHE A 113 0.93 7.85 -17.17
CA PHE A 113 0.77 6.44 -17.48
C PHE A 113 1.05 6.14 -18.97
N LYS A 114 0.56 7.01 -19.89
CA LYS A 114 0.83 6.93 -21.33
C LYS A 114 2.32 6.93 -21.70
N GLU A 115 3.18 7.45 -20.82
CA GLU A 115 4.63 7.42 -20.99
C GLU A 115 5.24 6.17 -20.37
N ARG A 116 4.68 5.69 -19.27
CA ARG A 116 5.17 4.48 -18.59
C ARG A 116 4.96 3.22 -19.40
N VAL A 117 3.89 3.15 -20.19
CA VAL A 117 3.60 1.99 -21.06
C VAL A 117 4.46 1.93 -22.31
N LYS A 118 5.14 3.03 -22.68
CA LYS A 118 6.06 3.03 -23.84
C LYS A 118 7.27 2.15 -23.53
N GLY A 119 7.49 1.11 -24.36
CA GLY A 119 8.59 0.18 -24.17
C GLY A 119 8.42 -0.80 -23.01
N ASN A 120 7.21 -0.91 -22.43
CA ASN A 120 6.89 -1.86 -21.36
C ASN A 120 5.63 -2.65 -21.73
N ASP A 121 5.81 -3.75 -22.45
CA ASP A 121 4.69 -4.57 -22.94
C ASP A 121 3.95 -5.27 -21.81
N ALA A 122 4.64 -5.65 -20.72
CA ALA A 122 3.99 -6.24 -19.55
C ALA A 122 3.02 -5.25 -18.90
N LEU A 123 3.45 -3.99 -18.72
CA LEU A 123 2.58 -2.94 -18.19
C LEU A 123 1.42 -2.64 -19.14
N LYS A 124 1.69 -2.58 -20.45
CA LYS A 124 0.65 -2.38 -21.48
C LYS A 124 -0.38 -3.50 -21.49
N TYR A 125 0.07 -4.74 -21.27
CA TYR A 125 -0.81 -5.89 -21.13
C TYR A 125 -1.65 -5.78 -19.84
N ALA A 126 -1.01 -5.58 -18.70
CA ALA A 126 -1.63 -5.60 -17.39
C ALA A 126 -2.74 -4.55 -17.23
N VAL A 127 -2.56 -3.35 -17.78
CA VAL A 127 -3.61 -2.31 -17.72
C VAL A 127 -4.86 -2.61 -18.55
N ALA A 128 -4.76 -3.53 -19.49
CA ALA A 128 -5.89 -3.96 -20.31
C ALA A 128 -6.44 -5.33 -19.86
N ALA A 129 -5.91 -5.88 -18.77
CA ALA A 129 -6.29 -7.16 -18.21
C ALA A 129 -6.99 -6.98 -16.86
N PRO A 130 -8.06 -7.74 -16.57
CA PRO A 130 -8.57 -7.83 -15.21
C PRO A 130 -7.53 -8.51 -14.31
N GLU A 131 -7.34 -7.99 -13.09
CA GLU A 131 -6.62 -8.68 -12.03
C GLU A 131 -7.58 -9.66 -11.34
N ILE A 132 -7.20 -10.91 -11.26
CA ILE A 132 -7.96 -11.97 -10.59
C ILE A 132 -7.16 -12.45 -9.38
N ARG A 133 -7.60 -12.09 -8.19
CA ARG A 133 -6.97 -12.52 -6.94
C ARG A 133 -7.43 -13.93 -6.58
N ILE A 134 -6.46 -14.83 -6.46
CA ILE A 134 -6.70 -16.23 -6.09
C ILE A 134 -6.18 -16.42 -4.66
N ARG A 135 -7.10 -16.48 -3.70
CA ARG A 135 -6.75 -16.75 -2.31
C ARG A 135 -6.53 -18.25 -2.10
N GLN A 136 -5.31 -18.62 -1.68
CA GLN A 136 -4.83 -19.99 -1.69
C GLN A 136 -4.87 -20.66 -0.32
N ALA A 137 -4.06 -20.18 0.62
CA ALA A 137 -3.95 -20.77 1.95
C ALA A 137 -3.89 -19.71 3.05
N TRP A 138 -4.37 -20.07 4.25
CA TRP A 138 -4.25 -19.22 5.45
C TRP A 138 -4.39 -20.01 6.74
N LYS A 139 -3.73 -19.52 7.80
CA LYS A 139 -3.91 -19.95 9.19
C LYS A 139 -5.26 -19.46 9.76
N PRO A 140 -5.64 -19.89 10.98
CA PRO A 140 -6.82 -19.31 11.65
C PRO A 140 -6.74 -17.77 11.76
N VAL A 141 -7.85 -17.09 11.44
CA VAL A 141 -8.04 -15.66 11.64
C VAL A 141 -9.37 -15.44 12.35
N PRO A 142 -9.40 -14.80 13.53
CA PRO A 142 -8.25 -14.36 14.29
C PRO A 142 -7.38 -15.54 14.74
N SER A 143 -6.08 -15.27 14.93
CA SER A 143 -5.16 -16.29 15.42
C SER A 143 -5.45 -16.62 16.89
N PRO A 144 -5.51 -17.91 17.27
CA PRO A 144 -5.65 -18.32 18.66
C PRO A 144 -4.35 -18.09 19.47
N VAL A 145 -3.23 -17.85 18.79
CA VAL A 145 -1.92 -17.62 19.39
C VAL A 145 -1.44 -16.23 19.02
N PRO A 146 -1.51 -15.25 19.95
CA PRO A 146 -1.04 -13.88 19.69
C PRO A 146 0.46 -13.77 19.42
N GLU A 147 1.28 -14.45 20.23
CA GLU A 147 2.75 -14.43 20.13
C GLU A 147 3.24 -15.78 19.58
N GLN A 148 3.24 -15.88 18.24
CA GLN A 148 3.68 -17.09 17.57
C GLN A 148 5.20 -17.21 17.54
N VAL A 149 5.65 -18.43 17.76
CA VAL A 149 7.01 -18.93 17.57
C VAL A 149 6.92 -20.31 16.88
N PRO A 150 8.00 -20.87 16.33
CA PRO A 150 7.93 -22.16 15.62
C PRO A 150 7.26 -23.27 16.40
N GLU A 151 7.43 -23.31 17.72
CA GLU A 151 6.93 -24.38 18.61
C GLU A 151 5.41 -24.30 18.86
N ASN A 152 4.78 -23.15 18.67
CA ASN A 152 3.35 -22.92 18.91
C ASN A 152 2.59 -22.42 17.69
N GLU A 153 3.21 -22.42 16.53
CA GLU A 153 2.60 -21.91 15.29
C GLU A 153 1.37 -22.72 14.90
N PRO A 154 0.22 -22.07 14.72
CA PRO A 154 -0.96 -22.76 14.20
C PRO A 154 -0.73 -23.28 12.77
N ALA A 155 -1.16 -24.49 12.50
CA ALA A 155 -1.15 -25.05 11.13
C ALA A 155 -2.05 -24.25 10.19
N ILE A 156 -1.83 -24.39 8.88
CA ILE A 156 -2.74 -23.90 7.86
C ILE A 156 -4.14 -24.47 8.11
N LYS A 157 -5.10 -23.59 8.35
CA LYS A 157 -6.49 -23.94 8.62
C LYS A 157 -7.22 -24.32 7.35
N ARG A 158 -6.88 -23.66 6.24
CA ARG A 158 -7.57 -23.86 4.97
C ARG A 158 -6.63 -23.74 3.79
N VAL A 159 -6.71 -24.71 2.90
CA VAL A 159 -6.21 -24.66 1.53
C VAL A 159 -7.43 -24.56 0.62
N ALA A 160 -7.65 -23.38 0.03
CA ALA A 160 -8.79 -23.17 -0.86
C ALA A 160 -8.45 -23.52 -2.31
N VAL A 161 -7.25 -23.13 -2.77
CA VAL A 161 -6.80 -23.33 -4.15
C VAL A 161 -5.33 -23.72 -4.15
N THR A 162 -4.99 -24.94 -4.57
CA THR A 162 -3.62 -25.41 -4.76
C THR A 162 -2.99 -24.82 -6.03
N PHE A 163 -1.69 -24.95 -6.21
CA PHE A 163 -1.02 -24.52 -7.45
C PHE A 163 -1.53 -25.27 -8.69
N ASP A 164 -1.77 -26.59 -8.59
CA ASP A 164 -2.36 -27.35 -9.68
C ASP A 164 -3.73 -26.79 -10.08
N ARG A 165 -4.55 -26.42 -9.09
CA ARG A 165 -5.87 -25.84 -9.33
C ARG A 165 -5.83 -24.45 -9.96
N VAL A 166 -4.81 -23.64 -9.68
CA VAL A 166 -4.60 -22.36 -10.40
C VAL A 166 -4.36 -22.60 -11.88
N GLY A 167 -3.55 -23.61 -12.22
CA GLY A 167 -3.35 -24.03 -13.62
C GLY A 167 -4.65 -24.45 -14.31
N ASP A 168 -5.54 -25.19 -13.60
CA ASP A 168 -6.86 -25.54 -14.13
C ASP A 168 -7.72 -24.28 -14.38
N ILE A 169 -7.72 -23.34 -13.44
CA ILE A 169 -8.42 -22.05 -13.59
C ILE A 169 -7.93 -21.31 -14.81
N ALA A 170 -6.62 -21.21 -15.02
CA ALA A 170 -6.04 -20.52 -16.18
C ALA A 170 -6.49 -21.17 -17.50
N ARG A 171 -6.46 -22.49 -17.57
CA ARG A 171 -6.94 -23.25 -18.75
C ARG A 171 -8.43 -23.04 -18.99
N GLU A 172 -9.24 -23.05 -17.94
CA GLU A 172 -10.68 -22.82 -18.05
C GLU A 172 -11.00 -21.40 -18.51
N LEU A 173 -10.35 -20.37 -17.96
CA LEU A 173 -10.48 -18.99 -18.44
C LEU A 173 -10.16 -18.89 -19.93
N LYS A 174 -9.10 -19.56 -20.39
CA LYS A 174 -8.73 -19.61 -21.80
C LYS A 174 -9.81 -20.28 -22.65
N ARG A 175 -10.35 -21.40 -22.18
CA ARG A 175 -11.44 -22.14 -22.86
C ARG A 175 -12.70 -21.29 -22.97
N GLN A 176 -12.99 -20.43 -21.99
CA GLN A 176 -14.13 -19.51 -21.97
C GLN A 176 -13.89 -18.25 -22.84
N GLY A 177 -12.75 -18.15 -23.51
CA GLY A 177 -12.45 -17.02 -24.41
C GLY A 177 -11.95 -15.76 -23.71
N VAL A 178 -11.52 -15.84 -22.46
CA VAL A 178 -10.88 -14.71 -21.77
C VAL A 178 -9.55 -14.42 -22.46
N GLY A 179 -9.46 -13.28 -23.12
CA GLY A 179 -8.31 -12.93 -23.95
C GLY A 179 -7.08 -12.49 -23.12
N ARG A 180 -7.31 -11.84 -21.98
CA ARG A 180 -6.27 -11.30 -21.08
C ARG A 180 -6.69 -11.43 -19.62
N ALA A 181 -5.74 -11.81 -18.76
CA ALA A 181 -5.91 -11.80 -17.32
C ALA A 181 -4.55 -11.68 -16.63
N GLU A 182 -4.53 -11.10 -15.44
CA GLU A 182 -3.41 -11.17 -14.50
C GLU A 182 -3.88 -11.92 -13.25
N LEU A 183 -3.27 -13.08 -12.96
CA LEU A 183 -3.62 -13.91 -11.81
C LEU A 183 -2.71 -13.53 -10.63
N CYS A 184 -3.26 -12.99 -9.57
CA CYS A 184 -2.54 -12.63 -8.36
C CYS A 184 -2.70 -13.74 -7.30
N LEU A 185 -1.59 -14.37 -6.91
CA LEU A 185 -1.57 -15.46 -5.93
C LEU A 185 -1.47 -14.90 -4.51
N VAL A 186 -2.52 -15.06 -3.70
CA VAL A 186 -2.58 -14.57 -2.33
C VAL A 186 -2.44 -15.74 -1.35
N GLY A 187 -1.35 -15.74 -0.56
CA GLY A 187 -1.06 -16.82 0.39
C GLY A 187 -0.31 -18.01 -0.22
N TRP A 188 0.50 -17.75 -1.25
CA TRP A 188 1.43 -18.70 -1.88
C TRP A 188 2.69 -18.97 -1.04
N ASN A 189 3.00 -18.03 -0.16
CA ASN A 189 4.18 -17.95 0.72
C ASN A 189 4.01 -18.83 1.96
N ILE A 190 5.12 -19.09 2.65
CA ILE A 190 5.14 -19.85 3.90
C ILE A 190 4.15 -19.27 4.93
N GLY A 191 3.39 -20.15 5.56
CA GLY A 191 2.33 -19.79 6.50
C GLY A 191 1.06 -19.23 5.84
N GLY A 192 1.01 -19.15 4.51
CA GLY A 192 -0.14 -18.60 3.78
C GLY A 192 -0.32 -17.09 3.92
N HIS A 193 -1.53 -16.62 3.57
CA HIS A 193 -1.88 -15.21 3.68
C HIS A 193 -1.76 -14.70 5.11
N ASP A 194 -1.00 -13.63 5.31
CA ASP A 194 -0.70 -13.00 6.61
C ASP A 194 -0.15 -13.95 7.67
N GLY A 195 0.53 -15.02 7.23
CA GLY A 195 1.01 -16.05 8.14
C GLY A 195 2.39 -15.80 8.75
N ARG A 196 3.33 -15.22 7.99
CA ARG A 196 4.73 -15.01 8.39
C ARG A 196 5.39 -13.77 7.78
N TRP A 197 4.64 -12.74 7.34
CA TRP A 197 5.26 -11.55 6.79
C TRP A 197 6.34 -10.97 7.72
N PRO A 198 7.41 -10.42 7.14
CA PRO A 198 7.73 -10.24 5.71
C PRO A 198 8.40 -11.45 5.05
N GLN A 199 8.52 -12.59 5.74
CA GLN A 199 9.08 -13.81 5.20
C GLN A 199 8.15 -14.41 4.13
N SER A 200 8.67 -14.57 2.90
CA SER A 200 7.92 -15.16 1.79
C SER A 200 8.28 -16.64 1.55
N PHE A 201 9.52 -17.02 1.83
CA PHE A 201 10.02 -18.37 1.57
C PHE A 201 10.22 -19.19 2.85
N PRO A 202 10.15 -20.53 2.71
CA PRO A 202 9.92 -21.31 1.49
C PRO A 202 8.51 -21.12 0.96
N VAL A 203 8.25 -21.55 -0.28
CA VAL A 203 6.90 -21.64 -0.85
C VAL A 203 6.05 -22.60 0.00
N GLU A 204 4.78 -22.24 0.24
CA GLU A 204 3.89 -23.02 1.14
C GLU A 204 3.78 -24.49 0.71
N PRO A 205 4.25 -25.44 1.55
CA PRO A 205 4.23 -26.86 1.23
C PRO A 205 2.82 -27.43 1.06
N ALA A 206 1.83 -26.93 1.82
CA ALA A 206 0.44 -27.37 1.74
C ALA A 206 -0.20 -27.09 0.36
N LEU A 207 0.37 -26.16 -0.42
CA LEU A 207 -0.06 -25.85 -1.79
C LEU A 207 0.66 -26.70 -2.84
N GLY A 208 1.69 -27.47 -2.45
CA GLY A 208 2.51 -28.30 -3.31
C GLY A 208 3.96 -27.86 -3.45
N GLY A 209 4.39 -26.80 -2.75
CA GLY A 209 5.75 -26.33 -2.71
C GLY A 209 6.24 -25.68 -4.02
N GLU A 210 7.53 -25.37 -4.08
CA GLU A 210 8.14 -24.58 -5.17
C GLU A 210 8.02 -25.23 -6.54
N ALA A 211 8.22 -26.54 -6.65
CA ALA A 211 8.13 -27.24 -7.94
C ALA A 211 6.75 -27.10 -8.58
N LYS A 212 5.70 -27.22 -7.78
CA LYS A 212 4.30 -27.03 -8.24
C LYS A 212 4.01 -25.56 -8.57
N LEU A 213 4.55 -24.62 -7.80
CA LEU A 213 4.42 -23.19 -8.11
C LEU A 213 5.06 -22.84 -9.45
N ARG A 214 6.28 -23.31 -9.71
CA ARG A 214 6.99 -23.08 -11.00
C ARG A 214 6.18 -23.63 -12.17
N ARG A 215 5.62 -24.83 -12.03
CA ARG A 215 4.73 -25.41 -13.04
C ARG A 215 3.48 -24.57 -13.24
N CYS A 216 2.81 -24.17 -12.15
CA CYS A 216 1.64 -23.32 -12.19
C CYS A 216 1.91 -22.00 -12.93
N ILE A 217 3.04 -21.36 -12.65
CA ILE A 217 3.48 -20.13 -13.32
C ILE A 217 3.61 -20.39 -14.84
N LYS A 218 4.31 -21.45 -15.22
CA LYS A 218 4.48 -21.82 -16.63
C LYS A 218 3.12 -22.10 -17.31
N ASP A 219 2.30 -22.94 -16.73
CA ASP A 219 0.99 -23.30 -17.29
C ASP A 219 0.08 -22.07 -17.48
N THR A 220 0.12 -21.13 -16.55
CA THR A 220 -0.62 -19.86 -16.65
C THR A 220 -0.09 -18.99 -17.80
N GLN A 221 1.23 -18.87 -17.92
CA GLN A 221 1.87 -18.11 -18.99
C GLN A 221 1.66 -18.75 -20.36
N ASP A 222 1.65 -20.07 -20.46
CA ASP A 222 1.34 -20.82 -21.70
C ASP A 222 -0.13 -20.57 -22.15
N CYS A 223 -1.04 -20.23 -21.23
CA CYS A 223 -2.38 -19.73 -21.56
C CYS A 223 -2.40 -18.28 -22.10
N GLY A 224 -1.26 -17.58 -22.05
CA GLY A 224 -1.14 -16.18 -22.47
C GLY A 224 -1.50 -15.18 -21.36
N TYR A 225 -1.54 -15.60 -20.10
CA TYR A 225 -1.84 -14.75 -18.94
C TYR A 225 -0.59 -14.34 -18.18
N LEU A 226 -0.68 -13.21 -17.47
CA LEU A 226 0.29 -12.83 -16.46
C LEU A 226 -0.04 -13.53 -15.14
N ILE A 227 0.98 -13.76 -14.33
CA ILE A 227 0.84 -14.30 -12.98
C ILE A 227 1.82 -13.61 -12.05
N VAL A 228 1.33 -13.13 -10.91
CA VAL A 228 2.07 -12.29 -9.98
C VAL A 228 1.91 -12.77 -8.53
N PRO A 229 2.90 -12.53 -7.67
CA PRO A 229 2.77 -12.80 -6.26
C PRO A 229 2.09 -11.64 -5.55
N HIS A 230 1.26 -11.93 -4.55
CA HIS A 230 0.98 -11.01 -3.47
C HIS A 230 2.16 -11.03 -2.50
N ALA A 231 2.63 -9.87 -2.09
CA ALA A 231 3.69 -9.72 -1.09
C ALA A 231 3.38 -8.55 -0.16
N ASN A 232 3.95 -8.60 1.05
CA ASN A 232 3.78 -7.57 2.06
C ASN A 232 5.11 -7.38 2.80
N PHE A 233 5.67 -6.18 2.71
CA PHE A 233 6.92 -5.81 3.38
C PHE A 233 6.72 -4.68 4.40
N ARG A 234 5.47 -4.39 4.73
CA ARG A 234 5.12 -3.42 5.77
C ARG A 234 4.74 -4.10 7.08
N ASP A 235 4.06 -5.22 7.00
CA ASP A 235 3.60 -5.94 8.17
C ASP A 235 4.64 -6.96 8.63
N ALA A 236 4.75 -7.13 9.95
CA ALA A 236 5.68 -8.07 10.56
C ALA A 236 4.98 -8.92 11.63
N TYR A 237 5.33 -10.20 11.62
CA TYR A 237 4.91 -11.17 12.63
C TYR A 237 6.13 -11.78 13.30
N ARG A 238 6.04 -11.97 14.62
CA ARG A 238 7.15 -12.52 15.41
C ARG A 238 7.64 -13.88 14.93
N ILE A 239 6.76 -14.66 14.33
CA ILE A 239 7.06 -15.98 13.76
C ILE A 239 7.97 -15.92 12.52
N ALA A 240 8.14 -14.76 11.89
CA ALA A 240 8.99 -14.61 10.72
C ALA A 240 10.44 -14.98 11.07
N GLU A 241 11.11 -15.70 10.18
CA GLU A 241 12.53 -15.98 10.27
C GLU A 241 13.34 -14.68 10.40
N ASN A 242 14.38 -14.69 11.21
CA ASN A 242 15.21 -13.51 11.52
C ASN A 242 14.41 -12.32 12.08
N TRP A 243 13.37 -12.59 12.87
CA TRP A 243 12.65 -11.54 13.59
C TRP A 243 13.61 -10.71 14.44
N ASP A 244 13.50 -9.37 14.28
CA ASP A 244 14.22 -8.41 15.10
C ASP A 244 13.36 -7.16 15.34
N ILE A 245 13.27 -6.74 16.60
CA ILE A 245 12.54 -5.54 17.02
C ILE A 245 13.13 -4.25 16.41
N GLU A 246 14.40 -4.27 16.01
CA GLU A 246 15.09 -3.13 15.41
C GLU A 246 14.61 -2.84 13.98
N TYR A 247 13.88 -3.76 13.35
CA TYR A 247 13.26 -3.53 12.05
C TYR A 247 11.95 -2.74 12.14
N LEU A 248 11.36 -2.69 13.33
CA LEU A 248 10.02 -2.18 13.52
C LEU A 248 9.97 -0.67 13.67
N ILE A 249 8.85 -0.08 13.24
CA ILE A 249 8.50 1.28 13.62
C ILE A 249 8.25 1.29 15.12
N LYS A 250 8.83 2.27 15.81
CA LYS A 250 8.69 2.47 17.25
C LYS A 250 7.89 3.75 17.52
N ASN A 251 7.14 3.76 18.61
CA ASN A 251 6.47 4.96 19.10
C ASN A 251 7.48 5.87 19.83
N ASP A 252 7.00 6.98 20.37
CA ASP A 252 7.77 7.97 21.14
C ASP A 252 8.46 7.41 22.38
N LYS A 253 7.99 6.26 22.90
CA LYS A 253 8.57 5.54 24.04
C LYS A 253 9.58 4.46 23.62
N GLY A 254 9.83 4.30 22.31
CA GLY A 254 10.68 3.25 21.78
C GLY A 254 10.03 1.87 21.71
N GLU A 255 8.71 1.76 21.91
CA GLU A 255 7.98 0.51 21.85
C GLU A 255 7.53 0.22 20.40
N PRO A 256 7.51 -1.05 19.95
CA PRO A 256 7.06 -1.40 18.61
C PRO A 256 5.61 -0.98 18.35
N ALA A 257 5.38 -0.33 17.20
CA ALA A 257 4.05 0.07 16.77
C ALA A 257 3.25 -1.16 16.30
N GLN A 258 2.14 -1.45 16.97
CA GLN A 258 1.19 -2.47 16.56
C GLN A 258 0.29 -1.91 15.44
N ALA A 259 0.08 -2.71 14.41
CA ALA A 259 -0.72 -2.27 13.25
C ALA A 259 -2.23 -2.33 13.52
N HIS A 260 -2.70 -3.37 14.21
CA HIS A 260 -4.13 -3.61 14.45
C HIS A 260 -4.37 -4.24 15.82
N SER A 261 -5.61 -4.10 16.31
CA SER A 261 -6.06 -4.76 17.54
C SER A 261 -6.39 -6.25 17.34
N GLN A 262 -6.61 -6.68 16.10
CA GLN A 262 -6.89 -8.09 15.77
C GLN A 262 -5.61 -8.87 15.51
N PHE A 263 -5.66 -10.17 15.81
CA PHE A 263 -4.56 -11.08 15.53
C PHE A 263 -4.80 -11.79 14.20
N TRP A 264 -3.99 -11.45 13.21
CA TRP A 264 -4.03 -12.11 11.89
C TRP A 264 -3.37 -13.49 11.94
N GLY A 265 -3.23 -14.14 10.79
CA GLY A 265 -2.70 -15.50 10.71
C GLY A 265 -1.35 -15.71 11.39
N GLY A 266 -0.48 -14.71 11.37
CA GLY A 266 0.81 -14.69 12.06
C GLY A 266 0.75 -14.28 13.53
N GLY A 267 -0.44 -14.00 14.08
CA GLY A 267 -0.62 -13.50 15.44
C GLY A 267 -0.63 -11.97 15.52
N ARG A 268 0.06 -11.42 16.51
CA ARG A 268 0.18 -9.97 16.69
C ARG A 268 0.97 -9.36 15.55
N GLN A 269 0.37 -8.36 14.92
CA GLN A 269 0.93 -7.65 13.77
C GLN A 269 1.63 -6.37 14.20
N PHE A 270 2.84 -6.18 13.69
CA PHE A 270 3.64 -4.98 13.86
C PHE A 270 3.91 -4.33 12.51
N GLN A 271 4.49 -3.12 12.51
CA GLN A 271 4.85 -2.38 11.32
C GLN A 271 6.36 -2.31 11.15
N ILE A 272 6.84 -2.61 9.95
CA ILE A 272 8.27 -2.48 9.61
C ILE A 272 8.55 -1.05 9.13
N CYS A 273 9.67 -0.50 9.58
CA CYS A 273 10.22 0.71 8.99
C CYS A 273 10.51 0.48 7.49
N PRO A 274 10.01 1.30 6.57
CA PRO A 274 10.18 1.08 5.13
C PRO A 274 11.62 0.95 4.67
N GLN A 275 12.54 1.71 5.27
CA GLN A 275 13.97 1.59 5.00
C GLN A 275 14.50 0.21 5.41
N ARG A 276 14.13 -0.26 6.61
CA ARG A 276 14.53 -1.59 7.10
C ARG A 276 13.91 -2.72 6.28
N ALA A 277 12.65 -2.54 5.84
CA ALA A 277 12.00 -3.48 4.94
C ALA A 277 12.79 -3.68 3.64
N TRP A 278 13.32 -2.59 3.07
CA TRP A 278 14.20 -2.67 1.90
C TRP A 278 15.54 -3.35 2.22
N GLU A 279 16.24 -2.91 3.26
CA GLU A 279 17.58 -3.38 3.62
C GLU A 279 17.60 -4.88 3.93
N PHE A 280 16.62 -5.38 4.66
CA PHE A 280 16.66 -6.74 5.24
C PHE A 280 15.76 -7.75 4.53
N TRP A 281 14.71 -7.30 3.82
CA TRP A 281 13.72 -8.21 3.26
C TRP A 281 13.50 -8.05 1.76
N SER A 282 12.92 -6.95 1.32
CA SER A 282 12.44 -6.83 -0.05
C SER A 282 13.56 -6.90 -1.09
N SER A 283 14.75 -6.34 -0.79
CA SER A 283 15.93 -6.44 -1.66
C SER A 283 16.41 -7.88 -1.90
N ARG A 284 16.07 -8.80 -1.01
CA ARG A 284 16.43 -10.23 -1.09
C ARG A 284 15.28 -11.08 -1.62
N GLU A 285 14.06 -10.82 -1.12
CA GLU A 285 12.88 -11.62 -1.47
C GLU A 285 12.37 -11.35 -2.89
N MET A 286 12.39 -10.08 -3.35
CA MET A 286 11.94 -9.75 -4.70
C MET A 286 12.72 -10.41 -5.82
N PRO A 287 14.07 -10.47 -5.80
CA PRO A 287 14.84 -11.25 -6.79
C PRO A 287 14.51 -12.75 -6.76
N ARG A 288 14.27 -13.32 -5.58
CA ARG A 288 13.86 -14.72 -5.44
C ARG A 288 12.49 -14.97 -6.05
N MET A 289 11.52 -14.06 -5.82
CA MET A 289 10.20 -14.11 -6.47
C MET A 289 10.32 -14.03 -8.00
N ALA A 290 11.14 -13.11 -8.50
CA ALA A 290 11.40 -13.01 -9.94
C ALA A 290 12.03 -14.30 -10.51
N ALA A 291 12.93 -14.94 -9.78
CA ALA A 291 13.58 -16.20 -10.17
C ALA A 291 12.60 -17.40 -10.20
N LEU A 292 11.44 -17.32 -9.54
CA LEU A 292 10.38 -18.30 -9.71
C LEU A 292 9.71 -18.26 -11.09
N GLY A 293 9.84 -17.11 -11.79
CA GLY A 293 9.28 -16.90 -13.12
C GLY A 293 8.02 -16.04 -13.15
N PHE A 294 7.61 -15.41 -12.04
CA PHE A 294 6.53 -14.46 -12.02
C PHE A 294 6.74 -13.32 -13.01
N ARG A 295 5.67 -12.90 -13.70
CA ARG A 295 5.65 -11.78 -14.64
C ARG A 295 4.32 -11.06 -14.54
N GLY A 296 4.35 -9.74 -14.45
CA GLY A 296 3.20 -8.86 -14.36
C GLY A 296 3.43 -7.69 -13.43
N MET A 297 2.34 -7.05 -12.99
CA MET A 297 2.37 -5.99 -11.99
C MET A 297 2.27 -6.62 -10.60
N GLY A 298 3.37 -6.89 -9.92
CA GLY A 298 3.35 -7.46 -8.58
C GLY A 298 2.42 -6.68 -7.64
N TYR A 299 1.67 -7.39 -6.81
CA TYR A 299 0.80 -6.81 -5.80
C TYR A 299 1.53 -6.73 -4.46
N PHE A 300 1.86 -5.51 -4.05
CA PHE A 300 2.47 -5.23 -2.75
C PHE A 300 1.42 -4.61 -1.85
N ASP A 301 0.97 -5.37 -0.86
CA ASP A 301 -0.08 -4.95 0.06
C ASP A 301 0.41 -3.89 1.04
N VAL A 302 -0.47 -2.96 1.40
CA VAL A 302 -0.32 -1.93 2.45
C VAL A 302 0.96 -1.06 2.41
N VAL A 303 1.64 -0.95 1.26
CA VAL A 303 2.87 -0.13 1.15
C VAL A 303 2.63 1.37 1.20
N THR A 304 1.39 1.82 1.09
CA THR A 304 0.99 3.24 1.03
C THR A 304 0.13 3.67 2.22
N ILE A 305 0.02 2.87 3.25
CA ILE A 305 -0.80 3.14 4.43
C ILE A 305 0.09 3.62 5.57
#